data_1c87bb417cd2907d890b7b344e6344c7
#
_entry.id   1c87bb417cd2907d890b7b344e6344c7
#
_cell.length_a   1.000
_cell.length_b   1.000
_cell.length_c   1.000
_cell.angle_alpha   90.00
_cell.angle_beta   90.00
_cell.angle_gamma   90.00
#
_symmetry.space_group_name_H-M   'P 1'
#
loop_
_entity.id
_entity.type
_entity.pdbx_description
1 polymer ?
#
loop_
_entity_poly.entity_id
_entity_poly.type
_entity_poly.pdbx_seq_one_letter_code
_entity_poly.pdbx_strand_id
1 'polypeptide(L)'
;MGIGENGHIAFNDPHEARFDEEAWIRQTSLDNVCRQQQVNDGEFGTLSDVPETALTLTIPALMSCKKVICIVPTGRKAQAVRQTLCGPVSVACPASVLRTHSDATLFLDKEAAELILTI
;
A
#
# COMPACT_ATOMS: atom_id res chain seq x y z
N MET A 1 -0.65 9.18 3.18
CA MET A 1 -0.50 8.09 2.18
C MET A 1 -1.77 7.29 2.03
N GLY A 2 -1.85 6.42 1.02
CA GLY A 2 -2.90 5.42 0.86
C GLY A 2 -2.32 4.01 0.94
N ILE A 3 -3.19 3.00 0.77
CA ILE A 3 -2.82 1.59 0.65
C ILE A 3 -3.39 1.07 -0.66
N GLY A 4 -2.58 0.35 -1.43
CA GLY A 4 -3.01 -0.25 -2.68
C GLY A 4 -3.86 -1.52 -2.47
N GLU A 5 -4.50 -1.99 -3.55
CA GLU A 5 -5.36 -3.18 -3.49
C GLU A 5 -4.58 -4.46 -3.12
N ASN A 6 -3.28 -4.52 -3.42
CA ASN A 6 -2.38 -5.61 -3.01
C ASN A 6 -1.64 -5.34 -1.69
N GLY A 7 -1.98 -4.27 -0.97
CA GLY A 7 -1.33 -3.87 0.28
C GLY A 7 -0.08 -3.02 0.11
N HIS A 8 0.26 -2.60 -1.11
CA HIS A 8 1.42 -1.74 -1.32
C HIS A 8 1.25 -0.35 -0.67
N ILE A 9 2.36 0.23 -0.25
CA ILE A 9 2.48 1.63 0.15
C ILE A 9 3.54 2.30 -0.72
N ALA A 10 3.26 3.52 -1.24
CA ALA A 10 3.96 4.09 -2.38
C ALA A 10 3.96 3.04 -3.51
N PHE A 11 5.09 2.80 -4.18
CA PHE A 11 5.20 1.69 -5.14
C PHE A 11 6.02 0.52 -4.59
N ASN A 12 5.86 0.24 -3.30
CA ASN A 12 6.46 -0.95 -2.67
C ASN A 12 5.44 -2.09 -2.71
N ASP A 13 5.36 -2.76 -3.87
CA ASP A 13 4.54 -3.94 -4.07
C ASP A 13 5.12 -5.16 -3.30
N PRO A 14 4.31 -6.19 -3.00
CA PRO A 14 4.79 -7.34 -2.22
C PRO A 14 6.06 -8.00 -2.74
N HIS A 15 6.25 -8.07 -4.07
CA HIS A 15 7.43 -8.70 -4.66
C HIS A 15 8.69 -7.82 -4.60
N GLU A 16 8.55 -6.51 -4.32
CA GLU A 16 9.64 -5.55 -4.25
C GLU A 16 9.88 -5.01 -2.83
N ALA A 17 8.89 -5.14 -1.95
CA ALA A 17 8.93 -4.53 -0.62
C ALA A 17 10.05 -5.11 0.24
N ARG A 18 10.78 -4.20 0.92
CA ARG A 18 11.80 -4.53 1.92
C ARG A 18 11.62 -3.59 3.11
N PHE A 19 11.67 -4.14 4.32
CA PHE A 19 11.54 -3.35 5.53
C PHE A 19 12.88 -2.79 6.03
N ASP A 20 14.00 -3.28 5.48
CA ASP A 20 15.36 -3.03 5.97
C ASP A 20 16.33 -2.64 4.84
N GLU A 21 16.00 -1.65 4.03
CA GLU A 21 16.92 -1.16 3.00
C GLU A 21 17.48 0.22 3.37
N GLU A 22 18.71 0.54 2.91
CA GLU A 22 19.36 1.81 3.21
C GLU A 22 18.92 2.94 2.28
N ALA A 23 18.55 2.62 1.04
CA ALA A 23 18.12 3.61 0.06
C ALA A 23 16.83 4.31 0.49
N TRP A 24 16.72 5.61 0.20
CA TRP A 24 15.49 6.38 0.40
C TRP A 24 14.57 6.36 -0.81
N ILE A 25 15.16 6.30 -1.99
CA ILE A 25 14.45 6.24 -3.27
C ILE A 25 15.07 5.11 -4.09
N ARG A 26 14.25 4.33 -4.75
CA ARG A 26 14.70 3.34 -5.72
C ARG A 26 13.75 3.18 -6.90
N GLN A 27 14.26 2.67 -7.99
CA GLN A 27 13.43 2.17 -9.08
C GLN A 27 12.85 0.81 -8.69
N THR A 28 11.58 0.62 -9.01
CA THR A 28 10.86 -0.62 -8.69
C THR A 28 10.05 -1.08 -9.90
N SER A 29 9.80 -2.39 -9.99
CA SER A 29 8.83 -2.94 -10.93
C SER A 29 7.44 -2.99 -10.29
N LEU A 30 6.41 -2.78 -11.10
CA LEU A 30 5.01 -2.78 -10.67
C LEU A 30 4.38 -4.14 -11.00
N ASP A 31 3.67 -4.75 -10.05
CA ASP A 31 2.92 -5.96 -10.33
C ASP A 31 1.61 -5.64 -11.08
N ASN A 32 0.95 -6.69 -11.57
CA ASN A 32 -0.27 -6.50 -12.36
C ASN A 32 -1.43 -5.96 -11.53
N VAL A 33 -1.49 -6.25 -10.23
CA VAL A 33 -2.54 -5.71 -9.33
C VAL A 33 -2.36 -4.21 -9.18
N CYS A 34 -1.13 -3.75 -8.94
CA CYS A 34 -0.82 -2.32 -8.84
C CYS A 34 -1.10 -1.61 -10.17
N ARG A 35 -0.68 -2.18 -11.30
CA ARG A 35 -0.93 -1.59 -12.63
C ARG A 35 -2.43 -1.55 -12.95
N GLN A 36 -3.18 -2.60 -12.62
CA GLN A 36 -4.63 -2.63 -12.82
C GLN A 36 -5.33 -1.58 -11.94
N GLN A 37 -4.83 -1.33 -10.73
CA GLN A 37 -5.37 -0.26 -9.89
C GLN A 37 -5.25 1.10 -10.56
N GLN A 38 -4.15 1.38 -11.26
CA GLN A 38 -3.98 2.65 -11.99
C GLN A 38 -5.06 2.83 -13.06
N VAL A 39 -5.45 1.74 -13.74
CA VAL A 39 -6.58 1.74 -14.68
C VAL A 39 -7.90 1.96 -13.94
N ASN A 40 -8.12 1.24 -12.85
CA ASN A 40 -9.35 1.35 -12.04
C ASN A 40 -9.55 2.77 -11.48
N ASP A 41 -8.45 3.44 -11.12
CA ASP A 41 -8.48 4.81 -10.59
C ASP A 41 -8.58 5.86 -11.71
N GLY A 42 -8.62 5.45 -12.98
CA GLY A 42 -8.77 6.35 -14.12
C GLY A 42 -7.50 7.06 -14.58
N GLU A 43 -6.33 6.65 -14.06
CA GLU A 43 -5.05 7.27 -14.42
C GLU A 43 -4.58 6.87 -15.82
N PHE A 44 -4.96 5.67 -16.28
CA PHE A 44 -4.64 5.15 -17.61
C PHE A 44 -5.87 4.46 -18.20
N GLY A 45 -5.97 4.46 -19.52
CA GLY A 45 -7.10 3.84 -20.24
C GLY A 45 -7.08 2.31 -20.23
N THR A 46 -5.90 1.72 -20.43
CA THR A 46 -5.70 0.26 -20.50
C THR A 46 -4.48 -0.15 -19.70
N LEU A 47 -4.40 -1.45 -19.36
CA LEU A 47 -3.26 -2.01 -18.64
C LEU A 47 -1.95 -1.84 -19.41
N SER A 48 -1.97 -1.93 -20.72
CA SER A 48 -0.77 -1.75 -21.57
C SER A 48 -0.23 -0.33 -21.57
N ASP A 49 -1.05 0.66 -21.18
CA ASP A 49 -0.62 2.05 -21.09
C ASP A 49 0.11 2.34 -19.76
N VAL A 50 -0.03 1.46 -18.77
CA VAL A 50 0.60 1.65 -17.46
C VAL A 50 2.08 1.26 -17.53
N PRO A 51 3.01 2.14 -17.10
CA PRO A 51 4.43 1.78 -17.03
C PRO A 51 4.66 0.52 -16.20
N GLU A 52 5.69 -0.24 -16.57
CA GLU A 52 6.10 -1.43 -15.83
C GLU A 52 7.00 -1.13 -14.64
N THR A 53 7.61 0.06 -14.63
CA THR A 53 8.53 0.51 -13.56
C THR A 53 8.14 1.89 -13.07
N ALA A 54 8.54 2.20 -11.83
CA ALA A 54 8.34 3.50 -11.21
C ALA A 54 9.51 3.84 -10.28
N LEU A 55 9.62 5.11 -9.92
CA LEU A 55 10.45 5.54 -8.79
C LEU A 55 9.58 5.58 -7.54
N THR A 56 10.11 5.10 -6.42
CA THR A 56 9.39 5.06 -5.16
C THR A 56 10.24 5.52 -3.99
N LEU A 57 9.60 6.15 -2.99
CA LEU A 57 10.15 6.20 -1.65
C LEU A 57 10.13 4.78 -1.07
N THR A 58 11.23 4.39 -0.44
CA THR A 58 11.34 3.08 0.21
C THR A 58 10.51 3.01 1.49
N ILE A 59 10.24 1.81 1.99
CA ILE A 59 9.51 1.65 3.24
C ILE A 59 10.24 2.29 4.43
N PRO A 60 11.56 2.09 4.61
CA PRO A 60 12.28 2.82 5.67
C PRO A 60 12.15 4.34 5.56
N ALA A 61 12.17 4.90 4.34
CA ALA A 61 11.97 6.33 4.14
C ALA A 61 10.57 6.78 4.60
N LEU A 62 9.53 6.04 4.22
CA LEU A 62 8.15 6.31 4.65
C LEU A 62 7.99 6.20 6.17
N MET A 63 8.59 5.18 6.77
CA MET A 63 8.50 4.92 8.21
C MET A 63 9.33 5.90 9.05
N SER A 64 10.25 6.65 8.45
CA SER A 64 11.06 7.66 9.14
C SER A 64 10.27 8.92 9.51
N CYS A 65 9.08 9.11 8.96
CA CYS A 65 8.23 10.25 9.27
C CYS A 65 7.78 10.21 10.73
N LYS A 66 7.72 11.38 11.38
CA LYS A 66 7.25 11.47 12.77
C LYS A 66 5.78 11.09 12.90
N LYS A 67 4.98 11.43 11.91
CA LYS A 67 3.53 11.14 11.87
C LYS A 67 3.16 10.59 10.49
N VAL A 68 2.37 9.54 10.49
CA VAL A 68 1.79 8.96 9.27
C VAL A 68 0.27 9.11 9.34
N ILE A 69 -0.29 9.72 8.30
CA ILE A 69 -1.74 9.77 8.07
C ILE A 69 -2.02 8.95 6.82
N CYS A 70 -2.83 7.90 6.99
CA CYS A 70 -3.19 7.00 5.91
C CYS A 70 -4.70 7.06 5.68
N ILE A 71 -5.11 7.33 4.44
CA ILE A 71 -6.51 7.48 4.06
C ILE A 71 -6.82 6.43 3.00
N VAL A 72 -7.75 5.52 3.29
CA VAL A 72 -8.05 4.37 2.42
C VAL A 72 -9.56 4.22 2.26
N PRO A 73 -10.15 4.85 1.24
CA PRO A 73 -11.57 4.71 0.95
C PRO A 73 -11.84 3.53 0.01
N THR A 74 -13.12 3.15 -0.08
CA THR A 74 -13.75 2.21 -1.02
C THR A 74 -13.57 0.73 -0.69
N GLY A 75 -14.60 -0.04 -1.04
CA GLY A 75 -14.64 -1.49 -0.78
C GLY A 75 -13.59 -2.29 -1.53
N ARG A 76 -13.04 -1.76 -2.64
CA ARG A 76 -11.93 -2.40 -3.35
C ARG A 76 -10.68 -2.57 -2.47
N LYS A 77 -10.58 -1.77 -1.41
CA LYS A 77 -9.46 -1.79 -0.48
C LYS A 77 -9.72 -2.67 0.75
N ALA A 78 -10.93 -3.18 0.94
CA ALA A 78 -11.33 -3.88 2.16
C ALA A 78 -10.43 -5.07 2.50
N GLN A 79 -10.01 -5.86 1.51
CA GLN A 79 -9.12 -7.00 1.73
C GLN A 79 -7.72 -6.54 2.16
N ALA A 80 -7.18 -5.50 1.51
CA ALA A 80 -5.88 -4.94 1.88
C ALA A 80 -5.93 -4.33 3.30
N VAL A 81 -7.01 -3.65 3.64
CA VAL A 81 -7.23 -3.11 5.01
C VAL A 81 -7.24 -4.24 6.04
N ARG A 82 -7.97 -5.32 5.78
CA ARG A 82 -8.00 -6.48 6.68
C ARG A 82 -6.61 -7.07 6.87
N GLN A 83 -5.86 -7.29 5.79
CA GLN A 83 -4.50 -7.83 5.88
C GLN A 83 -3.56 -6.88 6.63
N THR A 84 -3.70 -5.58 6.40
CA THR A 84 -2.91 -4.56 7.11
C THR A 84 -3.12 -4.61 8.62
N LEU A 85 -4.37 -4.72 9.07
CA LEU A 85 -4.74 -4.61 10.49
C LEU A 85 -4.72 -5.95 11.22
N CYS A 86 -5.10 -7.04 10.55
CA CYS A 86 -5.35 -8.34 11.18
C CYS A 86 -4.36 -9.43 10.76
N GLY A 87 -3.64 -9.23 9.65
CA GLY A 87 -2.65 -10.17 9.16
C GLY A 87 -1.29 -10.04 9.87
N PRO A 88 -0.33 -10.90 9.54
CA PRO A 88 1.02 -10.76 10.06
C PRO A 88 1.70 -9.50 9.51
N VAL A 89 2.63 -8.93 10.26
CA VAL A 89 3.51 -7.87 9.74
C VAL A 89 4.52 -8.54 8.81
N SER A 90 4.36 -8.32 7.52
CA SER A 90 5.10 -9.05 6.49
C SER A 90 5.12 -8.26 5.18
N VAL A 91 6.17 -8.45 4.39
CA VAL A 91 6.27 -7.88 3.03
C VAL A 91 5.20 -8.42 2.08
N ALA A 92 4.54 -9.52 2.40
CA ALA A 92 3.38 -10.00 1.65
C ALA A 92 2.19 -9.02 1.67
N CYS A 93 2.11 -8.18 2.70
CA CYS A 93 1.24 -7.00 2.78
C CYS A 93 2.10 -5.84 3.30
N PRO A 94 2.76 -5.08 2.45
CA PRO A 94 3.70 -4.06 2.89
C PRO A 94 3.12 -3.04 3.85
N ALA A 95 1.84 -2.66 3.69
CA ALA A 95 1.13 -1.74 4.59
C ALA A 95 1.07 -2.25 6.04
N SER A 96 1.21 -3.55 6.28
CA SER A 96 1.20 -4.12 7.64
C SER A 96 2.31 -3.53 8.53
N VAL A 97 3.41 -3.04 7.95
CA VAL A 97 4.49 -2.39 8.69
C VAL A 97 4.03 -1.13 9.41
N LEU A 98 2.97 -0.47 8.95
CA LEU A 98 2.43 0.73 9.58
C LEU A 98 2.00 0.47 11.03
N ARG A 99 1.67 -0.77 11.39
CA ARG A 99 1.36 -1.16 12.77
C ARG A 99 2.54 -1.04 13.72
N THR A 100 3.75 -0.96 13.21
CA THR A 100 4.98 -0.79 14.01
C THR A 100 5.35 0.68 14.19
N HIS A 101 4.66 1.60 13.52
CA HIS A 101 4.94 3.03 13.64
C HIS A 101 4.34 3.59 14.94
N SER A 102 5.08 4.50 15.58
CA SER A 102 4.67 5.07 16.88
C SER A 102 3.51 6.07 16.79
N ASP A 103 3.28 6.67 15.61
CA ASP A 103 2.22 7.68 15.42
C ASP A 103 1.64 7.56 14.01
N ALA A 104 0.93 6.48 13.75
CA ALA A 104 0.21 6.25 12.50
C ALA A 104 -1.29 6.20 12.75
N THR A 105 -2.05 6.92 11.93
CA THR A 105 -3.51 6.95 11.97
C THR A 105 -4.07 6.53 10.63
N LEU A 106 -5.02 5.59 10.65
CA LEU A 106 -5.70 5.08 9.47
C LEU A 106 -7.15 5.58 9.45
N PHE A 107 -7.51 6.30 8.39
CA PHE A 107 -8.88 6.75 8.13
C PHE A 107 -9.50 5.88 7.05
N LEU A 108 -10.66 5.30 7.36
CA LEU A 108 -11.41 4.39 6.50
C LEU A 108 -12.84 4.89 6.31
N ASP A 109 -13.42 4.65 5.15
CA ASP A 109 -14.87 4.68 5.02
C ASP A 109 -15.46 3.32 5.42
N LYS A 110 -16.79 3.25 5.44
CA LYS A 110 -17.52 2.04 5.86
C LYS A 110 -17.19 0.84 4.96
N GLU A 111 -17.11 1.07 3.66
CA GLU A 111 -16.86 0.05 2.66
C GLU A 111 -15.45 -0.52 2.77
N ALA A 112 -14.45 0.34 2.96
CA ALA A 112 -13.07 -0.11 3.19
C ALA A 112 -12.92 -0.90 4.49
N ALA A 113 -13.75 -0.61 5.49
CA ALA A 113 -13.72 -1.25 6.80
C ALA A 113 -14.62 -2.51 6.90
N GLU A 114 -15.37 -2.86 5.87
CA GLU A 114 -16.41 -3.91 5.97
C GLU A 114 -15.88 -5.27 6.45
N LEU A 115 -14.67 -5.65 6.06
CA LEU A 115 -14.09 -6.94 6.43
C LEU A 115 -13.46 -6.96 7.85
N ILE A 116 -13.33 -5.81 8.50
CA ILE A 116 -12.85 -5.73 9.88
C ILE A 116 -14.01 -5.49 10.86
N LEU A 117 -15.12 -4.94 10.42
CA LEU A 117 -16.29 -4.71 11.25
C LEU A 117 -17.08 -5.98 11.56
N THR A 118 -16.82 -7.06 10.84
CA THR A 118 -17.50 -8.36 10.98
C THR A 118 -16.69 -9.40 11.75
N ILE A 119 -15.56 -9.00 12.31
CA ILE A 119 -14.68 -9.90 13.09
C ILE A 119 -15.20 -10.06 14.52
#